data_4ce2abe061941a1be7fc4947d60c6352
#
_entry.id   4ce2abe061941a1be7fc4947d60c6352
#
_cell.length_a   1.000
_cell.length_b   1.000
_cell.length_c   1.000
_cell.angle_alpha   90.00
_cell.angle_beta   90.00
_cell.angle_gamma   90.00
#
_symmetry.space_group_name_H-M   'P 1'
#
loop_
_entity.id
_entity.type
_entity.pdbx_description
1 polymer ?
#
loop_
_entity_poly.entity_id
_entity_poly.type
_entity_poly.pdbx_seq_one_letter_code
_entity_poly.pdbx_strand_id
1 'polypeptide(L)'
;MDRKGRILSQLLSLTISLLLFSGCISLTHSEDTADVCINIGPSYMSTKADMPDEERISDVCIMIFDSYGMLEKSIYLNGGQQTCNVNLLKGSSYSIYACINFGYEVKVKSLEDLKEIEFHLAYPDEYREGLPMTGALKDVMISNDCNITLDIERLMARISLKMDRSRLSEGVNMDVIGVRVGNCPKKIRPFTASRVVSEDECFKVGFRHDDFLCDPLNHKNSFGQSDELSLYMLENMQGIFSTEGIASHQEKVFTAGDPRTQVCSYIEVELDYIYKDMASMKQPLIYRFYLGESLNDLNIARNCHYRITISPEDDGLKGDGWRVDKSGISYTGKPSITQYPEKYIRGNIGDIIHLGCTLYPPDTPFDVGREYLEDDKAAGIYDYVIDEDGHGVTLKLTGSGTGLIYMEAGEPINDAALFFIEVNL
;
A
#
# COMPACT_ATOMS: atom_id res chain seq x y z
N MET A 1 11.33 -26.59 -89.74
CA MET A 1 10.95 -26.75 -88.31
C MET A 1 9.64 -26.04 -88.09
N ASP A 2 8.63 -26.78 -87.80
CA ASP A 2 7.22 -26.35 -87.84
C ASP A 2 6.87 -25.47 -86.64
N ARG A 3 5.97 -24.52 -86.80
CA ARG A 3 5.55 -23.53 -85.82
C ARG A 3 5.10 -24.15 -84.50
N LYS A 4 4.62 -25.41 -84.53
CA LYS A 4 4.24 -26.21 -83.37
C LYS A 4 5.47 -26.65 -82.52
N GLY A 5 6.62 -26.93 -83.12
CA GLY A 5 7.84 -27.32 -82.41
C GLY A 5 8.48 -26.17 -81.64
N ARG A 6 8.35 -24.93 -82.14
CA ARG A 6 8.83 -23.72 -81.43
C ARG A 6 7.95 -23.36 -80.18
N ILE A 7 6.63 -23.54 -80.30
CA ILE A 7 5.73 -23.33 -79.22
C ILE A 7 5.96 -24.39 -78.09
N LEU A 8 6.17 -25.65 -78.44
CA LEU A 8 6.44 -26.70 -77.47
C LEU A 8 7.77 -26.51 -76.74
N SER A 9 8.82 -26.07 -77.47
CA SER A 9 10.15 -25.75 -76.93
C SER A 9 10.09 -24.51 -75.95
N GLN A 10 9.28 -23.49 -76.30
CA GLN A 10 9.12 -22.36 -75.46
C GLN A 10 8.26 -22.67 -74.20
N LEU A 11 7.22 -23.49 -74.30
CA LEU A 11 6.45 -23.99 -73.18
C LEU A 11 7.28 -24.89 -72.28
N LEU A 12 8.14 -25.77 -72.82
CA LEU A 12 9.02 -26.63 -72.01
C LEU A 12 10.11 -25.82 -71.31
N SER A 13 10.64 -24.74 -71.91
CA SER A 13 11.60 -23.83 -71.28
C SER A 13 10.97 -23.02 -70.19
N LEU A 14 9.73 -22.61 -70.38
CA LEU A 14 8.96 -21.82 -69.34
C LEU A 14 8.59 -22.68 -68.12
N THR A 15 8.22 -23.97 -68.35
CA THR A 15 7.92 -24.91 -67.27
C THR A 15 9.15 -25.31 -66.46
N ILE A 16 10.32 -25.50 -67.13
CA ILE A 16 11.59 -25.79 -66.47
C ILE A 16 12.08 -24.57 -65.69
N SER A 17 11.88 -23.31 -66.15
CA SER A 17 12.20 -22.09 -65.46
C SER A 17 11.26 -21.86 -64.23
N LEU A 18 9.98 -22.25 -64.36
CA LEU A 18 9.03 -22.18 -63.23
C LEU A 18 9.30 -23.23 -62.14
N LEU A 19 9.81 -24.40 -62.52
CA LEU A 19 10.19 -25.46 -61.57
C LEU A 19 11.51 -25.16 -60.85
N LEU A 20 12.37 -24.30 -61.37
CA LEU A 20 13.59 -23.86 -60.69
C LEU A 20 13.35 -22.74 -59.70
N PHE A 21 12.20 -22.04 -59.74
CA PHE A 21 11.80 -21.03 -58.75
C PHE A 21 10.88 -21.57 -57.64
N SER A 22 10.44 -22.83 -57.69
CA SER A 22 9.67 -23.47 -56.62
C SER A 22 10.54 -24.22 -55.61
N GLY A 23 11.82 -23.96 -55.59
CA GLY A 23 12.66 -24.25 -54.44
C GLY A 23 12.32 -23.20 -53.36
N CYS A 24 11.17 -23.35 -52.68
CA CYS A 24 11.03 -22.85 -51.32
C CYS A 24 12.15 -23.54 -50.52
N ILE A 25 13.27 -22.87 -50.41
CA ILE A 25 14.14 -23.05 -49.27
C ILE A 25 13.29 -22.62 -48.09
N SER A 26 12.57 -23.55 -47.46
CA SER A 26 12.23 -23.42 -46.06
C SER A 26 13.59 -23.43 -45.37
N LEU A 27 14.21 -22.25 -45.28
CA LEU A 27 15.11 -21.97 -44.19
C LEU A 27 14.25 -22.11 -42.94
N THR A 28 14.14 -23.35 -42.44
CA THR A 28 13.92 -23.55 -41.01
C THR A 28 15.18 -22.99 -40.36
N HIS A 29 15.25 -21.66 -40.19
CA HIS A 29 16.01 -21.12 -39.11
C HIS A 29 15.36 -21.77 -37.87
N SER A 30 15.95 -22.86 -37.40
CA SER A 30 15.80 -23.16 -35.97
C SER A 30 16.47 -21.97 -35.31
N GLU A 31 15.64 -21.02 -34.85
CA GLU A 31 16.13 -19.95 -34.02
C GLU A 31 16.90 -20.64 -32.89
N ASP A 32 18.18 -20.31 -32.76
CA ASP A 32 19.03 -20.92 -31.73
C ASP A 32 18.58 -20.32 -30.39
N THR A 33 17.64 -21.00 -29.74
CA THR A 33 17.05 -20.59 -28.47
C THR A 33 17.71 -21.28 -27.30
N ALA A 34 17.74 -20.64 -26.17
CA ALA A 34 18.14 -21.18 -24.88
C ALA A 34 16.92 -21.40 -23.99
N ASP A 35 16.94 -22.47 -23.21
CA ASP A 35 16.00 -22.71 -22.13
C ASP A 35 16.42 -21.90 -20.90
N VAL A 36 15.60 -20.93 -20.54
CA VAL A 36 15.84 -20.03 -19.40
C VAL A 36 14.84 -20.33 -18.29
N CYS A 37 15.35 -20.74 -17.13
CA CYS A 37 14.57 -20.92 -15.93
C CYS A 37 14.61 -19.62 -15.10
N ILE A 38 13.46 -18.97 -14.93
CA ILE A 38 13.34 -17.75 -14.14
C ILE A 38 12.76 -18.11 -12.78
N ASN A 39 13.49 -17.75 -11.72
CA ASN A 39 13.09 -17.93 -10.33
C ASN A 39 12.78 -16.57 -9.71
N ILE A 40 11.68 -16.48 -9.00
CA ILE A 40 11.30 -15.33 -8.19
C ILE A 40 11.67 -15.65 -6.74
N GLY A 41 12.53 -14.83 -6.15
CA GLY A 41 12.96 -15.10 -4.78
C GLY A 41 13.56 -13.86 -4.12
N PRO A 42 13.51 -13.77 -2.78
CA PRO A 42 14.26 -12.78 -2.07
C PRO A 42 15.75 -13.10 -2.12
N SER A 43 16.59 -12.11 -2.35
CA SER A 43 18.07 -12.23 -2.27
C SER A 43 18.58 -12.67 -0.89
N TYR A 44 17.73 -12.61 0.11
CA TYR A 44 18.04 -13.03 1.47
C TYR A 44 16.96 -13.97 2.01
N MET A 45 17.26 -15.25 2.09
CA MET A 45 16.52 -16.17 2.94
C MET A 45 16.76 -15.78 4.40
N SER A 46 15.83 -15.00 4.97
CA SER A 46 15.79 -14.81 6.41
C SER A 46 15.31 -16.11 7.06
N THR A 47 16.18 -16.78 7.79
CA THR A 47 15.89 -18.01 8.54
C THR A 47 15.12 -17.77 9.83
N LYS A 48 14.20 -16.82 9.88
CA LYS A 48 13.32 -16.59 11.04
C LYS A 48 11.90 -17.03 10.76
N ALA A 49 11.51 -18.10 11.42
CA ALA A 49 10.30 -18.89 11.28
C ALA A 49 8.98 -18.22 11.75
N ASP A 50 8.91 -16.92 12.00
CA ASP A 50 7.80 -16.34 12.75
C ASP A 50 6.91 -15.33 12.00
N MET A 51 7.05 -15.17 10.68
CA MET A 51 6.25 -14.20 9.93
C MET A 51 5.87 -14.72 8.53
N PRO A 52 4.91 -15.63 8.41
CA PRO A 52 4.61 -16.31 7.13
C PRO A 52 4.00 -15.42 6.04
N ASP A 53 3.34 -14.32 6.38
CA ASP A 53 2.53 -13.58 5.40
C ASP A 53 3.30 -12.53 4.59
N GLU A 54 4.45 -12.09 5.07
CA GLU A 54 5.28 -11.08 4.38
C GLU A 54 6.07 -11.62 3.19
N GLU A 55 6.33 -12.91 3.21
CA GLU A 55 7.03 -13.62 2.14
C GLU A 55 6.06 -14.34 1.21
N ARG A 56 4.75 -14.20 1.46
CA ARG A 56 3.73 -14.88 0.66
C ARG A 56 3.73 -14.35 -0.76
N ILE A 57 3.87 -15.27 -1.71
CA ILE A 57 3.69 -15.04 -3.15
C ILE A 57 2.46 -15.80 -3.58
N SER A 58 1.42 -15.08 -4.02
CA SER A 58 0.16 -15.65 -4.49
C SER A 58 0.07 -15.65 -6.00
N ASP A 59 0.49 -14.58 -6.63
CA ASP A 59 0.56 -14.46 -8.08
C ASP A 59 1.83 -13.72 -8.53
N VAL A 60 2.27 -13.99 -9.75
CA VAL A 60 3.43 -13.35 -10.38
C VAL A 60 3.15 -13.10 -11.85
N CYS A 61 3.31 -11.86 -12.29
CA CYS A 61 3.32 -11.48 -13.69
C CYS A 61 4.74 -11.16 -14.13
N ILE A 62 5.35 -12.04 -14.94
CA ILE A 62 6.70 -11.86 -15.49
C ILE A 62 6.59 -11.30 -16.89
N MET A 63 7.31 -10.21 -17.15
CA MET A 63 7.35 -9.53 -18.44
C MET A 63 8.80 -9.46 -18.93
N ILE A 64 9.04 -9.96 -20.15
CA ILE A 64 10.35 -10.00 -20.77
C ILE A 64 10.34 -9.06 -21.96
N PHE A 65 11.24 -8.10 -21.94
CA PHE A 65 11.40 -7.09 -22.98
C PHE A 65 12.70 -7.30 -23.74
N ASP A 66 12.65 -7.10 -25.06
CA ASP A 66 13.84 -7.13 -25.92
C ASP A 66 14.75 -5.89 -25.70
N SER A 67 15.85 -5.84 -26.42
CA SER A 67 16.83 -4.73 -26.36
C SER A 67 16.26 -3.38 -26.83
N TYR A 68 15.12 -3.37 -27.52
CA TYR A 68 14.40 -2.16 -27.94
C TYR A 68 13.32 -1.74 -26.94
N GLY A 69 13.15 -2.51 -25.87
CA GLY A 69 12.12 -2.29 -24.85
C GLY A 69 10.72 -2.72 -25.28
N MET A 70 10.60 -3.55 -26.33
CA MET A 70 9.31 -4.13 -26.72
C MET A 70 9.04 -5.43 -25.97
N LEU A 71 7.79 -5.66 -25.61
CA LEU A 71 7.40 -6.87 -24.90
C LEU A 71 7.56 -8.10 -25.81
N GLU A 72 8.46 -9.00 -25.44
CA GLU A 72 8.68 -10.28 -26.11
C GLU A 72 7.75 -11.36 -25.55
N LYS A 73 7.65 -11.45 -24.21
CA LYS A 73 6.80 -12.44 -23.53
C LYS A 73 6.20 -11.87 -22.25
N SER A 74 4.97 -12.31 -21.97
CA SER A 74 4.29 -12.11 -20.68
C SER A 74 3.83 -13.46 -20.15
N ILE A 75 4.09 -13.74 -18.87
CA ILE A 75 3.75 -14.98 -18.19
C ILE A 75 3.07 -14.65 -16.88
N TYR A 76 1.86 -15.14 -16.68
CA TYR A 76 1.13 -14.96 -15.43
C TYR A 76 1.03 -16.31 -14.70
N LEU A 77 1.56 -16.35 -13.48
CA LEU A 77 1.62 -17.51 -12.60
C LEU A 77 0.70 -17.29 -11.40
N ASN A 78 -0.10 -18.30 -11.07
CA ASN A 78 -1.03 -18.29 -9.94
C ASN A 78 -0.67 -19.38 -8.93
N GLY A 79 -1.31 -19.32 -7.74
CA GLY A 79 -1.25 -20.39 -6.76
C GLY A 79 0.12 -20.59 -6.11
N GLY A 80 0.88 -19.50 -5.96
CA GLY A 80 2.17 -19.53 -5.29
C GLY A 80 3.32 -20.08 -6.13
N GLN A 81 3.14 -20.20 -7.45
CA GLN A 81 4.24 -20.58 -8.36
C GLN A 81 5.26 -19.44 -8.43
N GLN A 82 6.53 -19.79 -8.24
CA GLN A 82 7.65 -18.84 -8.21
C GLN A 82 8.69 -19.12 -9.29
N THR A 83 8.45 -20.09 -10.16
CA THR A 83 9.41 -20.51 -11.19
C THR A 83 8.69 -20.73 -12.50
N CYS A 84 9.29 -20.25 -13.59
CA CYS A 84 8.85 -20.57 -14.95
C CYS A 84 10.02 -20.83 -15.89
N ASN A 85 9.76 -21.60 -16.95
CA ASN A 85 10.70 -21.84 -18.03
C ASN A 85 10.25 -21.12 -19.29
N VAL A 86 11.18 -20.49 -19.98
CA VAL A 86 10.93 -19.73 -21.22
C VAL A 86 12.08 -19.93 -22.20
N ASN A 87 11.75 -20.03 -23.50
CA ASN A 87 12.74 -20.08 -24.55
C ASN A 87 13.00 -18.67 -25.06
N LEU A 88 14.27 -18.25 -25.05
CA LEU A 88 14.74 -16.95 -25.51
C LEU A 88 15.86 -17.13 -26.57
N LEU A 89 15.99 -16.17 -27.48
CA LEU A 89 17.01 -16.20 -28.51
C LEU A 89 18.41 -16.05 -27.92
N LYS A 90 19.32 -16.95 -28.27
CA LYS A 90 20.74 -16.83 -27.93
C LYS A 90 21.37 -15.63 -28.61
N GLY A 91 22.33 -15.02 -27.94
CA GLY A 91 23.00 -13.80 -28.40
C GLY A 91 22.18 -12.53 -28.30
N SER A 92 20.96 -12.58 -27.74
CA SER A 92 20.09 -11.43 -27.52
C SER A 92 20.12 -11.00 -26.06
N SER A 93 19.92 -9.70 -25.84
CA SER A 93 19.80 -9.09 -24.51
C SER A 93 18.35 -8.82 -24.17
N TYR A 94 17.95 -9.15 -22.94
CA TYR A 94 16.59 -8.97 -22.46
C TYR A 94 16.57 -8.23 -21.13
N SER A 95 15.49 -7.48 -20.87
CA SER A 95 15.17 -6.94 -19.56
C SER A 95 13.94 -7.66 -19.01
N ILE A 96 14.06 -8.21 -17.79
CA ILE A 96 13.05 -9.05 -17.16
C ILE A 96 12.48 -8.28 -15.96
N TYR A 97 11.16 -8.14 -15.93
CA TYR A 97 10.43 -7.46 -14.86
C TYR A 97 9.36 -8.38 -14.29
N ALA A 98 9.10 -8.25 -13.02
CA ALA A 98 8.03 -8.97 -12.34
C ALA A 98 7.18 -8.04 -11.48
N CYS A 99 5.85 -8.26 -11.54
CA CYS A 99 4.87 -7.74 -10.58
C CYS A 99 4.34 -8.93 -9.79
N ILE A 100 4.39 -8.85 -8.47
CA ILE A 100 4.04 -9.94 -7.56
C ILE A 100 2.93 -9.47 -6.62
N ASN A 101 1.93 -10.32 -6.39
CA ASN A 101 0.77 -10.05 -5.54
C ASN A 101 -0.05 -8.83 -5.99
N PHE A 102 -0.18 -8.64 -7.31
CA PHE A 102 -1.05 -7.59 -7.85
C PHE A 102 -2.50 -8.05 -7.97
N GLY A 103 -2.75 -9.37 -7.94
CA GLY A 103 -4.07 -9.96 -8.10
C GLY A 103 -4.59 -9.98 -9.54
N TYR A 104 -3.81 -9.49 -10.52
CA TYR A 104 -4.18 -9.45 -11.93
C TYR A 104 -2.96 -9.50 -12.86
N GLU A 105 -3.22 -9.93 -14.10
CA GLU A 105 -2.22 -9.92 -15.16
C GLU A 105 -1.96 -8.48 -15.65
N VAL A 106 -0.71 -8.03 -15.57
CA VAL A 106 -0.28 -6.71 -16.08
C VAL A 106 -0.16 -6.77 -17.60
N LYS A 107 -0.86 -5.88 -18.31
CA LYS A 107 -0.90 -5.82 -19.78
C LYS A 107 -0.22 -4.56 -20.29
N VAL A 108 0.97 -4.72 -20.83
CA VAL A 108 1.77 -3.64 -21.44
C VAL A 108 2.32 -4.11 -22.79
N LYS A 109 2.78 -3.20 -23.63
CA LYS A 109 3.38 -3.49 -24.92
C LYS A 109 4.87 -3.15 -24.97
N SER A 110 5.29 -2.26 -24.08
CA SER A 110 6.67 -1.77 -24.02
C SER A 110 7.11 -1.53 -22.59
N LEU A 111 8.42 -1.40 -22.42
CA LEU A 111 9.01 -0.97 -21.15
C LEU A 111 8.62 0.46 -20.75
N GLU A 112 8.30 1.29 -21.73
CA GLU A 112 7.78 2.64 -21.47
C GLU A 112 6.38 2.58 -20.86
N ASP A 113 5.48 1.75 -21.46
CA ASP A 113 4.16 1.51 -20.86
C ASP A 113 4.27 0.96 -19.43
N LEU A 114 5.24 0.04 -19.20
CA LEU A 114 5.45 -0.54 -17.87
C LEU A 114 5.85 0.50 -16.81
N LYS A 115 6.61 1.51 -17.17
CA LYS A 115 7.01 2.58 -16.24
C LYS A 115 5.85 3.49 -15.84
N GLU A 116 4.81 3.55 -16.67
CA GLU A 116 3.64 4.38 -16.45
C GLU A 116 2.48 3.67 -15.75
N ILE A 117 2.57 2.34 -15.53
CA ILE A 117 1.53 1.64 -14.78
C ILE A 117 1.44 2.15 -13.36
N GLU A 118 0.23 2.16 -12.82
CA GLU A 118 -0.05 2.43 -11.42
C GLU A 118 -0.65 1.18 -10.76
N PHE A 119 -0.13 0.83 -9.60
CA PHE A 119 -0.75 -0.15 -8.70
C PHE A 119 -1.64 0.61 -7.71
N HIS A 120 -2.87 0.16 -7.53
CA HIS A 120 -3.86 0.78 -6.67
C HIS A 120 -4.25 -0.15 -5.53
N LEU A 121 -4.36 0.41 -4.33
CA LEU A 121 -5.05 -0.24 -3.21
C LEU A 121 -6.50 0.27 -3.18
N ALA A 122 -7.46 -0.63 -3.05
CA ALA A 122 -8.85 -0.27 -2.77
C ALA A 122 -9.00 0.13 -1.28
N TYR A 123 -8.19 -0.47 -0.40
CA TYR A 123 -8.21 -0.25 1.05
C TYR A 123 -6.81 -0.02 1.58
N PRO A 124 -6.62 0.73 2.68
CA PRO A 124 -5.30 1.03 3.24
C PRO A 124 -4.48 -0.21 3.61
N ASP A 125 -5.14 -1.30 3.93
CA ASP A 125 -4.59 -2.56 4.41
C ASP A 125 -4.96 -3.76 3.50
N GLU A 126 -5.20 -3.51 2.21
CA GLU A 126 -5.45 -4.53 1.21
C GLU A 126 -4.16 -5.26 0.82
N TYR A 127 -3.86 -6.35 1.53
CA TYR A 127 -2.75 -7.24 1.24
C TYR A 127 -3.01 -8.69 1.64
N ARG A 128 -4.26 -9.12 1.52
CA ARG A 128 -4.74 -10.48 1.80
C ARG A 128 -3.88 -11.57 1.17
N GLU A 129 -3.50 -11.36 -0.07
CA GLU A 129 -2.78 -12.33 -0.89
C GLU A 129 -1.26 -12.15 -0.79
N GLY A 130 -0.80 -11.32 0.09
CA GLY A 130 0.60 -10.94 0.29
C GLY A 130 0.88 -9.51 -0.13
N LEU A 131 2.06 -9.01 0.25
CA LEU A 131 2.47 -7.66 -0.11
C LEU A 131 2.69 -7.50 -1.60
N PRO A 132 2.27 -6.37 -2.19
CA PRO A 132 2.66 -6.04 -3.55
C PRO A 132 4.18 -5.85 -3.63
N MET A 133 4.80 -6.56 -4.57
CA MET A 133 6.25 -6.53 -4.78
C MET A 133 6.58 -6.38 -6.25
N THR A 134 7.80 -5.95 -6.53
CA THR A 134 8.36 -5.90 -7.88
C THR A 134 9.75 -6.49 -7.92
N GLY A 135 10.15 -6.95 -9.10
CA GLY A 135 11.53 -7.36 -9.39
C GLY A 135 11.93 -6.85 -10.77
N ALA A 136 13.21 -6.55 -10.94
CA ALA A 136 13.74 -6.12 -12.22
C ALA A 136 15.19 -6.58 -12.40
N LEU A 137 15.47 -7.15 -13.56
CA LEU A 137 16.82 -7.47 -14.00
C LEU A 137 17.00 -6.96 -15.44
N LYS A 138 17.94 -6.07 -15.66
CA LYS A 138 18.12 -5.35 -16.91
C LYS A 138 19.31 -5.88 -17.70
N ASP A 139 19.20 -5.82 -19.02
CA ASP A 139 20.29 -6.07 -19.96
C ASP A 139 20.96 -7.45 -19.81
N VAL A 140 20.14 -8.49 -19.58
CA VAL A 140 20.62 -9.86 -19.43
C VAL A 140 20.91 -10.46 -20.79
N MET A 141 22.18 -10.77 -21.04
CA MET A 141 22.60 -11.46 -22.27
C MET A 141 22.34 -12.97 -22.14
N ILE A 142 21.54 -13.52 -23.03
CA ILE A 142 21.25 -14.97 -23.11
C ILE A 142 22.21 -15.64 -24.08
N SER A 143 23.20 -16.33 -23.56
CA SER A 143 24.20 -17.05 -24.38
C SER A 143 23.92 -18.54 -24.46
N ASN A 144 23.44 -19.17 -23.41
CA ASN A 144 23.15 -20.61 -23.28
C ASN A 144 21.97 -20.80 -22.29
N ASP A 145 21.54 -22.04 -22.14
CA ASP A 145 20.60 -22.45 -21.11
C ASP A 145 21.09 -21.96 -19.74
N CYS A 146 20.22 -21.30 -18.97
CA CYS A 146 20.61 -20.68 -17.72
C CYS A 146 19.46 -20.59 -16.74
N ASN A 147 19.83 -20.37 -15.46
CA ASN A 147 18.91 -20.03 -14.39
C ASN A 147 19.12 -18.55 -14.02
N ILE A 148 18.02 -17.83 -13.95
CA ILE A 148 17.98 -16.41 -13.57
C ILE A 148 17.15 -16.29 -12.30
N THR A 149 17.65 -15.57 -11.30
CA THR A 149 16.89 -15.22 -10.12
C THR A 149 16.62 -13.73 -10.13
N LEU A 150 15.34 -13.35 -10.03
CA LEU A 150 14.91 -11.97 -9.82
C LEU A 150 14.88 -11.67 -8.34
N ASP A 151 15.66 -10.69 -7.97
CA ASP A 151 15.51 -10.06 -6.64
C ASP A 151 14.24 -9.23 -6.60
N ILE A 152 13.50 -9.37 -5.52
CA ILE A 152 12.22 -8.70 -5.35
C ILE A 152 12.26 -7.69 -4.21
N GLU A 153 11.56 -6.58 -4.39
CA GLU A 153 11.36 -5.56 -3.37
C GLU A 153 9.87 -5.30 -3.15
N ARG A 154 9.50 -5.06 -1.90
CA ARG A 154 8.13 -4.74 -1.52
C ARG A 154 7.82 -3.28 -1.87
N LEU A 155 6.61 -3.01 -2.34
CA LEU A 155 6.16 -1.64 -2.66
C LEU A 155 5.70 -0.86 -1.42
N MET A 156 5.63 -1.53 -0.28
CA MET A 156 5.19 -0.95 0.98
C MET A 156 6.34 -0.75 1.96
N ALA A 157 6.19 0.24 2.84
CA ALA A 157 6.97 0.43 4.04
C ALA A 157 6.23 -0.18 5.24
N ARG A 158 6.96 -0.72 6.20
CA ARG A 158 6.46 -1.11 7.52
C ARG A 158 6.72 0.01 8.51
N ILE A 159 5.70 0.41 9.26
CA ILE A 159 5.77 1.38 10.33
C ILE A 159 5.45 0.66 11.63
N SER A 160 6.43 0.52 12.50
CA SER A 160 6.25 -0.11 13.81
C SER A 160 6.31 0.91 14.92
N LEU A 161 5.41 0.75 15.88
CA LEU A 161 5.30 1.58 17.07
C LEU A 161 5.63 0.79 18.31
N LYS A 162 6.32 1.44 19.24
CA LYS A 162 6.59 0.97 20.58
C LYS A 162 6.46 2.11 21.58
N MET A 163 5.87 1.83 22.75
CA MET A 163 5.80 2.78 23.86
C MET A 163 6.82 2.39 24.93
N ASP A 164 7.63 3.35 25.37
CA ASP A 164 8.53 3.19 26.51
C ASP A 164 8.12 4.16 27.64
N ARG A 165 7.45 3.63 28.64
CA ARG A 165 6.92 4.38 29.78
C ARG A 165 7.86 4.36 31.00
N SER A 166 9.11 3.92 30.83
CA SER A 166 10.07 3.75 31.91
C SER A 166 10.44 5.05 32.62
N ARG A 167 10.20 6.20 31.98
CA ARG A 167 10.55 7.54 32.50
C ARG A 167 9.36 8.35 33.01
N LEU A 168 8.16 7.77 32.99
CA LEU A 168 6.98 8.46 33.53
C LEU A 168 7.07 8.57 35.05
N SER A 169 6.65 9.72 35.56
CA SER A 169 6.53 9.95 37.01
C SER A 169 5.49 9.03 37.63
N GLU A 170 5.67 8.76 38.94
CA GLU A 170 4.71 8.00 39.70
C GLU A 170 3.31 8.66 39.69
N GLY A 171 2.28 7.86 39.43
CA GLY A 171 0.90 8.30 39.31
C GLY A 171 0.50 8.80 37.94
N VAL A 172 1.39 8.74 36.92
CA VAL A 172 1.04 8.99 35.52
C VAL A 172 0.74 7.65 34.84
N ASN A 173 -0.43 7.54 34.20
CA ASN A 173 -0.77 6.43 33.33
C ASN A 173 -1.16 6.94 31.94
N MET A 174 -0.67 6.23 30.91
CA MET A 174 -0.93 6.54 29.50
C MET A 174 -1.24 5.23 28.78
N ASP A 175 -2.51 4.98 28.51
CA ASP A 175 -2.94 3.81 27.75
C ASP A 175 -3.33 4.25 26.33
N VAL A 176 -2.84 3.52 25.33
CA VAL A 176 -3.14 3.79 23.94
C VAL A 176 -4.54 3.30 23.64
N ILE A 177 -5.40 4.19 23.16
CA ILE A 177 -6.77 3.90 22.79
C ILE A 177 -7.03 4.00 21.30
N GLY A 178 -6.10 4.55 20.53
CA GLY A 178 -6.20 4.62 19.08
C GLY A 178 -4.85 4.89 18.42
N VAL A 179 -4.66 4.29 17.25
CA VAL A 179 -3.52 4.54 16.37
C VAL A 179 -4.00 4.67 14.95
N ARG A 180 -3.52 5.67 14.22
CA ARG A 180 -3.76 5.77 12.78
C ARG A 180 -2.52 6.22 12.01
N VAL A 181 -2.41 5.79 10.76
CA VAL A 181 -1.47 6.35 9.79
C VAL A 181 -2.27 7.26 8.86
N GLY A 182 -1.90 8.53 8.81
CA GLY A 182 -2.54 9.52 7.95
C GLY A 182 -1.77 9.75 6.66
N ASN A 183 -2.49 10.23 5.64
CA ASN A 183 -1.97 10.49 4.29
C ASN A 183 -1.25 9.27 3.67
N CYS A 184 -1.87 8.08 3.83
CA CYS A 184 -1.42 6.86 3.17
C CYS A 184 -1.77 6.93 1.68
N PRO A 185 -0.80 6.74 0.76
CA PRO A 185 -1.09 6.74 -0.68
C PRO A 185 -2.07 5.63 -1.07
N LYS A 186 -3.01 5.93 -1.97
CA LYS A 186 -3.91 4.95 -2.59
C LYS A 186 -3.26 4.21 -3.74
N LYS A 187 -2.21 4.78 -4.33
CA LYS A 187 -1.56 4.26 -5.53
C LYS A 187 -0.06 4.49 -5.51
N ILE A 188 0.65 3.67 -6.28
CA ILE A 188 2.09 3.75 -6.46
C ILE A 188 2.46 3.41 -7.90
N ARG A 189 3.53 4.00 -8.42
CA ARG A 189 4.22 3.53 -9.62
C ARG A 189 5.23 2.44 -9.24
N PRO A 190 5.02 1.19 -9.66
CA PRO A 190 5.81 0.07 -9.18
C PRO A 190 7.31 0.16 -9.48
N PHE A 191 7.69 0.74 -10.63
CA PHE A 191 9.07 0.76 -11.11
C PHE A 191 9.74 2.13 -11.05
N THR A 192 9.10 3.12 -10.46
CA THR A 192 9.63 4.47 -10.25
C THR A 192 9.28 4.97 -8.86
N ALA A 193 10.08 5.90 -8.31
CA ALA A 193 9.76 6.52 -7.03
C ALA A 193 8.43 7.27 -7.11
N SER A 194 7.60 7.09 -6.09
CA SER A 194 6.25 7.64 -6.04
C SER A 194 6.07 8.63 -4.91
N ARG A 195 5.26 9.64 -5.14
CA ARG A 195 4.82 10.59 -4.13
C ARG A 195 3.37 11.00 -4.36
N VAL A 196 2.67 11.27 -3.30
CA VAL A 196 1.35 11.91 -3.34
C VAL A 196 1.50 13.39 -3.69
N VAL A 197 0.64 13.91 -4.54
CA VAL A 197 0.62 15.33 -4.94
C VAL A 197 -0.64 16.07 -4.49
N SER A 198 -1.71 15.34 -4.13
CA SER A 198 -2.94 15.89 -3.58
C SER A 198 -3.54 14.97 -2.53
N GLU A 199 -4.39 15.51 -1.64
CA GLU A 199 -5.07 14.70 -0.62
C GLU A 199 -6.02 13.65 -1.20
N ASP A 200 -6.53 13.85 -2.42
CA ASP A 200 -7.40 12.88 -3.11
C ASP A 200 -6.69 11.56 -3.44
N GLU A 201 -5.36 11.59 -3.51
CA GLU A 201 -4.53 10.41 -3.71
C GLU A 201 -4.20 9.67 -2.41
N CYS A 202 -4.69 10.17 -1.27
CA CYS A 202 -4.52 9.56 0.04
C CYS A 202 -5.81 8.93 0.54
N PHE A 203 -5.67 7.87 1.33
CA PHE A 203 -6.73 7.43 2.21
C PHE A 203 -6.87 8.41 3.37
N LYS A 204 -8.09 8.85 3.65
CA LYS A 204 -8.45 9.55 4.87
C LYS A 204 -8.70 8.50 5.95
N VAL A 205 -7.63 7.97 6.49
CA VAL A 205 -7.70 6.89 7.48
C VAL A 205 -8.17 7.47 8.80
N GLY A 206 -9.31 7.00 9.30
CA GLY A 206 -9.84 7.33 10.61
C GLY A 206 -9.08 6.64 11.75
N PHE A 207 -9.53 6.88 12.98
CA PHE A 207 -9.03 6.17 14.15
C PHE A 207 -9.35 4.68 14.06
N ARG A 208 -8.38 3.87 14.43
CA ARG A 208 -8.60 2.46 14.73
C ARG A 208 -8.80 2.35 16.24
N HIS A 209 -10.06 2.33 16.64
CA HIS A 209 -10.45 1.95 17.99
C HIS A 209 -10.64 0.44 18.01
N ASP A 210 -9.60 -0.24 18.41
CA ASP A 210 -9.65 -1.67 18.65
C ASP A 210 -8.71 -1.96 19.82
N ASP A 211 -9.28 -2.40 20.93
CA ASP A 211 -8.51 -2.86 22.07
C ASP A 211 -7.44 -3.87 21.63
N PHE A 212 -7.77 -4.74 20.67
CA PHE A 212 -6.85 -5.68 20.06
C PHE A 212 -5.67 -5.03 19.33
N LEU A 213 -5.89 -3.96 18.57
CA LEU A 213 -4.79 -3.26 17.88
C LEU A 213 -3.90 -2.49 18.83
N CYS A 214 -4.48 -1.96 19.90
CA CYS A 214 -3.75 -1.18 20.90
C CYS A 214 -3.14 -2.05 22.01
N ASP A 215 -3.61 -3.29 22.19
CA ASP A 215 -3.10 -4.24 23.20
C ASP A 215 -1.58 -4.37 23.21
N PRO A 216 -0.88 -4.56 22.06
CA PRO A 216 0.57 -4.65 22.07
C PRO A 216 1.23 -3.41 22.69
N LEU A 217 0.67 -2.21 22.45
CA LEU A 217 1.19 -0.96 22.98
C LEU A 217 0.85 -0.74 24.46
N ASN A 218 -0.18 -1.42 24.98
CA ASN A 218 -0.60 -1.35 26.37
C ASN A 218 0.00 -2.44 27.24
N HIS A 219 0.42 -3.54 26.65
CA HIS A 219 1.16 -4.59 27.37
C HIS A 219 2.51 -4.02 27.81
N LYS A 220 2.78 -4.06 29.13
CA LYS A 220 3.99 -3.48 29.72
C LYS A 220 4.86 -4.61 30.29
N ASN A 221 6.10 -4.69 29.85
CA ASN A 221 7.09 -5.54 30.49
C ASN A 221 7.57 -4.94 31.83
N SER A 222 8.44 -5.65 32.56
CA SER A 222 8.98 -5.18 33.85
C SER A 222 9.77 -3.88 33.79
N PHE A 223 10.15 -3.43 32.59
CA PHE A 223 10.87 -2.18 32.35
C PHE A 223 9.96 -1.04 31.87
N GLY A 224 8.65 -1.25 31.81
CA GLY A 224 7.68 -0.24 31.33
C GLY A 224 7.61 -0.11 29.82
N GLN A 225 8.23 -1.02 29.08
CA GLN A 225 8.23 -1.02 27.61
C GLN A 225 7.10 -1.89 27.07
N SER A 226 6.46 -1.44 26.00
CA SER A 226 5.40 -2.18 25.31
C SER A 226 5.95 -3.22 24.32
N ASP A 227 5.06 -4.09 23.86
CA ASP A 227 5.26 -4.83 22.62
C ASP A 227 5.18 -3.89 21.40
N GLU A 228 5.46 -4.41 20.21
CA GLU A 228 5.49 -3.65 18.94
C GLU A 228 4.17 -3.80 18.19
N LEU A 229 3.58 -2.67 17.76
CA LEU A 229 2.48 -2.64 16.80
C LEU A 229 3.01 -2.27 15.42
N SER A 230 2.65 -3.03 14.39
CA SER A 230 3.08 -2.76 13.01
C SER A 230 1.92 -2.38 12.11
N LEU A 231 2.13 -1.33 11.31
CA LEU A 231 1.24 -0.82 10.27
C LEU A 231 2.01 -0.73 8.96
N TYR A 232 1.30 -0.63 7.82
CA TYR A 232 1.92 -0.64 6.50
C TYR A 232 1.34 0.43 5.61
N MET A 233 2.15 0.95 4.70
CA MET A 233 1.72 1.93 3.71
C MET A 233 2.57 1.86 2.45
N LEU A 234 2.01 2.25 1.31
CA LEU A 234 2.77 2.43 0.07
C LEU A 234 3.80 3.55 0.21
N GLU A 235 4.84 3.49 -0.61
CA GLU A 235 5.88 4.53 -0.70
C GLU A 235 5.28 5.93 -0.90
N ASN A 236 5.85 6.91 -0.17
CA ASN A 236 5.51 8.33 -0.30
C ASN A 236 6.76 9.20 -0.17
N MET A 237 7.35 9.59 -1.30
CA MET A 237 8.62 10.31 -1.37
C MET A 237 8.39 11.83 -1.39
N GLN A 238 8.19 12.45 -0.22
CA GLN A 238 7.83 13.88 -0.10
C GLN A 238 9.02 14.84 -0.03
N GLY A 239 10.25 14.31 0.03
CA GLY A 239 11.47 15.11 0.00
C GLY A 239 11.95 15.56 1.37
N ILE A 240 12.64 16.69 1.40
CA ILE A 240 13.32 17.20 2.59
C ILE A 240 12.51 18.33 3.24
N PHE A 241 12.40 18.27 4.56
CA PHE A 241 11.89 19.35 5.40
C PHE A 241 13.04 20.24 5.88
N SER A 242 12.85 21.55 5.90
CA SER A 242 13.88 22.45 6.42
C SER A 242 14.02 22.27 7.94
N THR A 243 15.26 22.05 8.37
CA THR A 243 15.58 21.79 9.81
C THR A 243 16.20 23.00 10.50
N GLU A 244 16.16 24.16 9.91
CA GLU A 244 16.69 25.38 10.57
C GLU A 244 15.95 25.61 11.90
N GLY A 245 16.66 25.43 13.01
CA GLY A 245 16.12 25.59 14.35
C GLY A 245 15.37 24.39 14.94
N ILE A 246 15.29 23.24 14.23
CA ILE A 246 14.63 22.02 14.74
C ILE A 246 15.68 21.15 15.45
N ALA A 247 15.38 20.85 16.73
CA ALA A 247 16.24 20.01 17.57
C ALA A 247 15.66 18.57 17.76
N SER A 248 14.36 18.37 17.54
CA SER A 248 13.68 17.09 17.76
C SER A 248 12.62 16.81 16.70
N HIS A 249 12.20 15.54 16.59
CA HIS A 249 11.14 15.14 15.66
C HIS A 249 9.78 15.76 16.00
N GLN A 250 9.50 16.12 17.25
CA GLN A 250 8.27 16.79 17.65
C GLN A 250 8.15 18.20 17.08
N GLU A 251 9.27 18.87 16.87
CA GLU A 251 9.31 20.17 16.24
C GLU A 251 9.10 20.11 14.72
N LYS A 252 9.05 18.90 14.15
CA LYS A 252 8.71 18.63 12.75
C LYS A 252 7.20 18.79 12.55
N VAL A 253 6.71 20.01 12.70
CA VAL A 253 5.31 20.40 12.56
C VAL A 253 5.13 21.38 11.42
N PHE A 254 3.98 21.32 10.78
CA PHE A 254 3.62 22.25 9.73
C PHE A 254 2.73 23.37 10.28
N THR A 255 2.92 24.58 9.78
CA THR A 255 2.01 25.68 10.07
C THR A 255 0.65 25.46 9.44
N ALA A 256 -0.39 26.03 10.02
CA ALA A 256 -1.74 25.95 9.47
C ALA A 256 -1.77 26.48 8.02
N GLY A 257 -2.35 25.69 7.11
CA GLY A 257 -2.42 26.00 5.67
C GLY A 257 -1.17 25.58 4.85
N ASP A 258 -0.17 24.98 5.48
CA ASP A 258 0.95 24.38 4.71
C ASP A 258 0.43 23.19 3.88
N PRO A 259 0.59 23.20 2.54
CA PRO A 259 0.06 22.13 1.68
C PRO A 259 0.68 20.75 1.98
N ARG A 260 1.83 20.70 2.63
CA ARG A 260 2.46 19.43 3.05
C ARG A 260 1.63 18.67 4.07
N THR A 261 0.79 19.35 4.84
CA THR A 261 -0.14 18.71 5.79
C THR A 261 -1.11 17.75 5.12
N GLN A 262 -1.39 17.93 3.83
CA GLN A 262 -2.33 17.13 3.05
C GLN A 262 -1.68 15.92 2.37
N VAL A 263 -0.35 15.91 2.24
CA VAL A 263 0.37 14.91 1.43
C VAL A 263 1.47 14.18 2.19
N CYS A 264 2.05 14.79 3.23
CA CYS A 264 3.08 14.13 4.04
C CYS A 264 2.45 13.13 5.00
N SER A 265 2.98 11.92 5.00
CA SER A 265 2.48 10.84 5.85
C SER A 265 2.83 11.08 7.32
N TYR A 266 1.91 10.78 8.21
CA TYR A 266 2.09 10.91 9.64
C TYR A 266 1.49 9.71 10.38
N ILE A 267 1.95 9.51 11.61
CA ILE A 267 1.29 8.61 12.55
C ILE A 267 0.68 9.43 13.67
N GLU A 268 -0.49 9.02 14.12
CA GLU A 268 -1.20 9.64 15.23
C GLU A 268 -1.55 8.56 16.24
N VAL A 269 -1.26 8.87 17.51
CA VAL A 269 -1.51 7.99 18.65
C VAL A 269 -2.40 8.73 19.62
N GLU A 270 -3.57 8.19 19.89
CA GLU A 270 -4.52 8.68 20.88
C GLU A 270 -4.33 7.91 22.19
N LEU A 271 -4.24 8.62 23.29
CA LEU A 271 -3.91 8.09 24.61
C LEU A 271 -5.00 8.48 25.63
N ASP A 272 -5.41 7.53 26.43
CA ASP A 272 -6.14 7.80 27.68
C ASP A 272 -5.12 8.19 28.76
N TYR A 273 -5.15 9.45 29.17
CA TYR A 273 -4.18 10.04 30.10
C TYR A 273 -4.76 10.20 31.50
N ILE A 274 -4.10 9.64 32.49
CA ILE A 274 -4.49 9.75 33.89
C ILE A 274 -3.30 10.24 34.70
N TYR A 275 -3.51 11.27 35.52
CA TYR A 275 -2.50 11.81 36.43
C TYR A 275 -2.98 11.70 37.90
N LYS A 276 -2.18 11.05 38.75
CA LYS A 276 -2.40 10.89 40.19
C LYS A 276 -3.83 10.42 40.53
N ASP A 277 -4.27 9.34 39.92
CA ASP A 277 -5.59 8.73 40.18
C ASP A 277 -6.81 9.66 40.00
N MET A 278 -6.63 10.79 39.35
CA MET A 278 -7.74 11.71 39.02
C MET A 278 -8.57 11.11 37.86
N ALA A 279 -9.21 9.97 38.12
CA ALA A 279 -10.05 9.26 37.13
C ALA A 279 -11.19 10.10 36.54
N SER A 280 -11.57 11.19 37.19
CA SER A 280 -12.58 12.15 36.72
C SER A 280 -12.06 13.18 35.70
N MET A 281 -10.75 13.19 35.41
CA MET A 281 -10.12 14.11 34.48
C MET A 281 -9.45 13.32 33.30
N LYS A 282 -10.07 12.27 32.82
CA LYS A 282 -9.63 11.59 31.61
C LYS A 282 -9.66 12.57 30.45
N GLN A 283 -8.48 12.95 29.98
CA GLN A 283 -8.32 13.81 28.81
C GLN A 283 -7.66 12.97 27.73
N PRO A 284 -8.26 12.82 26.56
CA PRO A 284 -7.56 12.19 25.43
C PRO A 284 -6.37 13.06 25.03
N LEU A 285 -5.19 12.46 24.99
CA LEU A 285 -3.98 13.09 24.54
C LEU A 285 -3.63 12.53 23.15
N ILE A 286 -3.36 13.40 22.19
CA ILE A 286 -3.06 13.01 20.82
C ILE A 286 -1.63 13.41 20.49
N TYR A 287 -0.81 12.42 20.16
CA TYR A 287 0.51 12.63 19.57
C TYR A 287 0.43 12.45 18.07
N ARG A 288 0.93 13.42 17.29
CA ARG A 288 1.07 13.32 15.84
C ARG A 288 2.52 13.50 15.44
N PHE A 289 3.03 12.58 14.63
CA PHE A 289 4.41 12.56 14.16
C PHE A 289 4.46 12.42 12.66
N TYR A 290 5.03 13.41 11.96
CA TYR A 290 5.30 13.29 10.53
C TYR A 290 6.46 12.32 10.30
N LEU A 291 6.23 11.34 9.44
CA LEU A 291 7.15 10.24 9.20
C LEU A 291 8.35 10.68 8.34
N GLY A 292 9.41 9.89 8.42
CA GLY A 292 10.67 10.08 7.72
C GLY A 292 11.84 9.50 8.54
N GLU A 293 12.97 9.27 7.91
CA GLU A 293 14.15 8.64 8.54
C GLU A 293 14.86 9.54 9.55
N SER A 294 14.83 10.84 9.31
CA SER A 294 15.55 11.85 10.10
C SER A 294 14.71 13.11 10.32
N LEU A 295 15.22 14.05 11.11
CA LEU A 295 14.56 15.33 11.40
C LEU A 295 14.17 16.12 10.14
N ASN A 296 14.96 16.00 9.08
CA ASN A 296 14.75 16.73 7.84
C ASN A 296 14.14 15.90 6.70
N ASP A 297 13.80 14.64 6.95
CA ASP A 297 13.26 13.74 5.95
C ASP A 297 11.75 13.57 6.09
N LEU A 298 11.03 13.59 4.97
CA LEU A 298 9.59 13.33 4.87
C LEU A 298 9.29 12.12 3.97
N ASN A 299 10.33 11.38 3.62
CA ASN A 299 10.23 10.25 2.72
C ASN A 299 9.84 8.98 3.46
N ILE A 300 8.87 8.27 2.92
CA ILE A 300 8.58 6.89 3.28
C ILE A 300 8.95 6.02 2.09
N ALA A 301 10.14 5.44 2.14
CA ALA A 301 10.66 4.60 1.08
C ALA A 301 10.07 3.19 1.15
N ARG A 302 9.75 2.60 -0.01
CA ARG A 302 9.34 1.20 -0.14
C ARG A 302 10.41 0.27 0.42
N ASN A 303 10.01 -0.95 0.75
CA ASN A 303 10.89 -2.01 1.25
C ASN A 303 11.72 -1.62 2.50
N CYS A 304 11.25 -0.64 3.27
CA CYS A 304 11.90 -0.12 4.47
C CYS A 304 11.02 -0.29 5.71
N HIS A 305 11.67 -0.53 6.86
CA HIS A 305 11.03 -0.64 8.15
C HIS A 305 11.39 0.57 9.01
N TYR A 306 10.38 1.36 9.35
CA TYR A 306 10.49 2.51 10.26
C TYR A 306 10.01 2.08 11.65
N ARG A 307 10.92 2.03 12.63
CA ARG A 307 10.60 1.74 14.04
C ARG A 307 10.51 3.03 14.81
N ILE A 308 9.35 3.29 15.39
CA ILE A 308 9.07 4.50 16.16
C ILE A 308 8.94 4.09 17.63
N THR A 309 9.80 4.64 18.48
CA THR A 309 9.69 4.49 19.93
C THR A 309 9.21 5.82 20.52
N ILE A 310 8.09 5.79 21.21
CA ILE A 310 7.55 6.94 21.93
C ILE A 310 7.93 6.74 23.41
N SER A 311 8.75 7.65 23.94
CA SER A 311 9.27 7.59 25.32
C SER A 311 8.87 8.85 26.09
N PRO A 312 7.62 8.94 26.55
CA PRO A 312 7.18 10.08 27.37
C PRO A 312 7.95 10.14 28.70
N GLU A 313 8.28 11.36 29.11
CA GLU A 313 9.03 11.63 30.35
C GLU A 313 8.20 12.45 31.34
N ASP A 314 8.54 12.37 32.62
CA ASP A 314 7.90 13.12 33.71
C ASP A 314 6.38 12.94 33.74
N ASP A 315 5.65 14.03 33.51
CA ASP A 315 4.18 14.04 33.45
C ASP A 315 3.62 13.56 32.09
N GLY A 316 4.49 13.22 31.13
CA GLY A 316 4.10 12.77 29.79
C GLY A 316 3.58 13.85 28.86
N LEU A 317 3.54 15.11 29.28
CA LEU A 317 3.00 16.22 28.49
C LEU A 317 4.08 16.93 27.66
N LYS A 318 5.37 16.69 27.98
CA LYS A 318 6.49 17.18 27.21
C LYS A 318 6.87 16.17 26.13
N GLY A 319 6.82 16.65 24.89
CA GLY A 319 6.95 15.78 23.73
C GLY A 319 8.36 15.36 23.33
N ASP A 320 9.36 15.23 24.20
CA ASP A 320 10.77 15.09 23.82
C ASP A 320 11.28 13.64 23.66
N GLY A 321 10.41 12.67 23.65
CA GLY A 321 10.82 11.28 23.82
C GLY A 321 10.50 10.34 22.66
N TRP A 322 10.66 10.70 21.40
CA TRP A 322 10.47 9.69 20.37
C TRP A 322 11.64 9.58 19.38
N ARG A 323 11.87 8.38 18.89
CA ARG A 323 12.96 8.02 18.00
C ARG A 323 12.46 7.18 16.84
N VAL A 324 13.02 7.37 15.65
CA VAL A 324 12.78 6.56 14.46
C VAL A 324 14.03 5.79 14.08
N ASP A 325 13.93 4.47 14.00
CA ASP A 325 14.97 3.58 13.50
C ASP A 325 14.50 2.90 12.21
N LYS A 326 15.32 2.92 11.14
CA LYS A 326 15.00 2.34 9.84
C LYS A 326 15.78 1.07 9.55
N SER A 327 15.13 0.05 9.02
CA SER A 327 15.73 -1.24 8.60
C SER A 327 14.87 -1.96 7.54
N GLY A 328 15.24 -3.12 7.06
CA GLY A 328 14.47 -3.89 6.05
C GLY A 328 13.30 -4.73 6.62
N ILE A 329 12.31 -5.12 5.84
CA ILE A 329 10.93 -5.53 6.25
C ILE A 329 10.63 -7.02 6.41
N SER A 330 9.62 -7.35 7.30
CA SER A 330 8.82 -8.60 7.45
C SER A 330 7.43 -8.38 8.12
N TYR A 331 6.34 -9.19 7.92
CA TYR A 331 4.93 -8.76 7.90
C TYR A 331 3.71 -9.63 8.31
N THR A 332 2.55 -9.08 8.76
CA THR A 332 1.19 -9.72 8.83
C THR A 332 0.00 -8.74 8.99
N GLY A 333 -1.20 -9.07 8.45
CA GLY A 333 -2.45 -8.29 8.55
C GLY A 333 -3.56 -8.89 9.42
N LYS A 334 -4.38 -8.05 10.08
CA LYS A 334 -5.53 -8.43 10.93
C LYS A 334 -6.84 -7.80 10.47
N PRO A 335 -8.03 -8.42 10.73
CA PRO A 335 -9.33 -7.81 10.47
C PRO A 335 -9.48 -6.43 11.11
N SER A 336 -10.05 -5.46 10.39
CA SER A 336 -10.19 -4.09 10.89
C SER A 336 -11.26 -3.28 10.15
N ILE A 337 -11.83 -2.31 10.86
CA ILE A 337 -12.67 -1.24 10.31
C ILE A 337 -11.92 0.08 10.38
N THR A 338 -11.96 0.87 9.32
CA THR A 338 -11.34 2.18 9.27
C THR A 338 -12.35 3.20 8.77
N GLN A 339 -12.63 4.23 9.56
CA GLN A 339 -13.61 5.26 9.25
C GLN A 339 -13.01 6.46 8.51
N TYR A 340 -13.82 7.14 7.72
CA TYR A 340 -13.53 8.42 7.10
C TYR A 340 -14.81 9.28 6.99
N PRO A 341 -14.76 10.58 7.24
CA PRO A 341 -13.65 11.33 7.79
C PRO A 341 -13.34 10.95 9.26
N GLU A 342 -12.79 11.88 10.00
CA GLU A 342 -12.43 11.67 11.41
C GLU A 342 -13.67 11.47 12.30
N LYS A 343 -13.46 10.92 13.49
CA LYS A 343 -14.51 10.64 14.48
C LYS A 343 -15.32 11.88 14.88
N TYR A 344 -14.67 13.03 15.02
CA TYR A 344 -15.30 14.29 15.40
C TYR A 344 -15.40 15.21 14.20
N ILE A 345 -16.61 15.50 13.78
CA ILE A 345 -16.93 16.27 12.59
C ILE A 345 -17.65 17.54 13.01
N ARG A 346 -17.16 18.67 12.52
CA ARG A 346 -17.83 19.97 12.66
C ARG A 346 -18.25 20.48 11.30
N GLY A 347 -19.47 20.99 11.21
CA GLY A 347 -19.99 21.56 9.98
C GLY A 347 -21.00 22.68 10.26
N ASN A 348 -21.39 23.37 9.19
CA ASN A 348 -22.41 24.42 9.22
C ASN A 348 -23.68 23.95 8.52
N ILE A 349 -24.80 24.56 8.82
CA ILE A 349 -26.07 24.27 8.13
C ILE A 349 -25.88 24.49 6.63
N GLY A 350 -26.24 23.48 5.82
CA GLY A 350 -26.09 23.46 4.37
C GLY A 350 -24.89 22.66 3.87
N ASP A 351 -23.94 22.32 4.73
CA ASP A 351 -22.80 21.47 4.35
C ASP A 351 -23.26 20.06 3.98
N ILE A 352 -22.53 19.46 3.05
CA ILE A 352 -22.72 18.06 2.64
C ILE A 352 -21.47 17.31 3.08
N ILE A 353 -21.66 16.26 3.87
CA ILE A 353 -20.58 15.45 4.45
C ILE A 353 -20.82 14.00 4.07
N HIS A 354 -19.79 13.36 3.52
CA HIS A 354 -19.81 11.94 3.26
C HIS A 354 -19.06 11.19 4.36
N LEU A 355 -19.74 10.25 5.01
CA LEU A 355 -19.19 9.35 6.02
C LEU A 355 -19.09 7.95 5.45
N GLY A 356 -18.01 7.27 5.73
CA GLY A 356 -17.84 5.89 5.26
C GLY A 356 -16.86 5.09 6.08
N CYS A 357 -16.81 3.80 5.79
CA CYS A 357 -15.87 2.86 6.40
C CYS A 357 -15.20 2.00 5.34
N THR A 358 -13.93 1.70 5.58
CA THR A 358 -13.19 0.68 4.86
C THR A 358 -13.05 -0.54 5.76
N LEU A 359 -13.46 -1.71 5.27
CA LEU A 359 -13.41 -2.97 6.00
C LEU A 359 -12.26 -3.85 5.50
N TYR A 360 -11.63 -4.55 6.41
CA TYR A 360 -10.74 -5.64 6.10
C TYR A 360 -11.04 -6.86 6.99
N PRO A 361 -11.47 -8.00 6.43
CA PRO A 361 -11.75 -8.28 5.01
C PRO A 361 -12.92 -7.47 4.43
N PRO A 362 -12.90 -7.11 3.12
CA PRO A 362 -13.89 -6.21 2.53
C PRO A 362 -15.30 -6.80 2.42
N ASP A 363 -15.44 -8.11 2.42
CA ASP A 363 -16.70 -8.87 2.40
C ASP A 363 -17.26 -9.16 3.81
N THR A 364 -16.73 -8.49 4.83
CA THR A 364 -17.28 -8.59 6.20
C THR A 364 -18.70 -8.03 6.23
N PRO A 365 -19.65 -8.71 6.92
CA PRO A 365 -20.98 -8.15 7.14
C PRO A 365 -20.93 -6.78 7.79
N PHE A 366 -21.69 -5.84 7.26
CA PHE A 366 -21.64 -4.44 7.67
C PHE A 366 -23.04 -3.85 7.76
N ASP A 367 -23.28 -3.04 8.78
CA ASP A 367 -24.55 -2.33 8.96
C ASP A 367 -24.32 -0.88 9.37
N VAL A 368 -25.06 0.03 8.73
CA VAL A 368 -25.11 1.44 9.12
C VAL A 368 -26.25 1.61 10.11
N GLY A 369 -25.95 2.14 11.29
CA GLY A 369 -26.91 2.35 12.39
C GLY A 369 -28.04 3.31 12.02
N ARG A 370 -29.07 2.77 11.37
CA ARG A 370 -30.23 3.54 10.86
C ARG A 370 -31.03 4.19 11.96
N GLU A 371 -31.07 3.58 13.12
CA GLU A 371 -31.81 4.11 14.28
C GLU A 371 -31.31 5.53 14.66
N TYR A 372 -30.00 5.71 14.77
CA TYR A 372 -29.41 7.02 15.03
C TYR A 372 -29.65 8.00 13.89
N LEU A 373 -29.53 7.55 12.64
CA LEU A 373 -29.80 8.39 11.47
C LEU A 373 -31.25 8.92 11.46
N GLU A 374 -32.23 8.08 11.81
CA GLU A 374 -33.64 8.44 11.87
C GLU A 374 -33.94 9.38 13.06
N ASP A 375 -33.34 9.13 14.20
CA ASP A 375 -33.47 9.98 15.40
C ASP A 375 -32.90 11.38 15.17
N ASP A 376 -31.70 11.48 14.62
CA ASP A 376 -31.04 12.75 14.30
C ASP A 376 -31.75 13.51 13.19
N LYS A 377 -32.30 12.81 12.19
CA LYS A 377 -33.15 13.39 11.16
C LYS A 377 -34.44 13.92 11.76
N ALA A 378 -35.10 13.18 12.66
CA ALA A 378 -36.30 13.61 13.35
C ALA A 378 -36.02 14.84 14.24
N ALA A 379 -34.83 14.92 14.85
CA ALA A 379 -34.34 16.07 15.56
C ALA A 379 -33.99 17.27 14.67
N GLY A 380 -33.98 17.09 13.34
CA GLY A 380 -33.68 18.14 12.36
C GLY A 380 -32.21 18.53 12.27
N ILE A 381 -31.29 17.64 12.68
CA ILE A 381 -29.85 17.91 12.62
C ILE A 381 -29.33 17.75 11.20
N TYR A 382 -29.75 16.69 10.50
CA TYR A 382 -29.39 16.43 9.11
C TYR A 382 -30.42 15.57 8.37
N ASP A 383 -30.43 15.64 7.03
CA ASP A 383 -30.98 14.66 6.10
C ASP A 383 -29.87 13.71 5.67
N TYR A 384 -30.20 12.47 5.30
CA TYR A 384 -29.20 11.48 4.91
C TYR A 384 -29.62 10.61 3.72
N VAL A 385 -28.61 10.09 3.02
CA VAL A 385 -28.75 9.06 1.98
C VAL A 385 -27.67 8.02 2.25
N ILE A 386 -28.08 6.74 2.41
CA ILE A 386 -27.13 5.63 2.54
C ILE A 386 -26.64 5.26 1.13
N ASP A 387 -25.35 5.01 0.97
CA ASP A 387 -24.75 4.61 -0.31
C ASP A 387 -25.32 3.27 -0.81
N GLU A 388 -25.27 3.04 -2.11
CA GLU A 388 -25.83 1.82 -2.73
C GLU A 388 -25.12 0.53 -2.24
N ASP A 389 -23.83 0.62 -1.91
CA ASP A 389 -23.04 -0.49 -1.34
C ASP A 389 -23.25 -0.68 0.17
N GLY A 390 -23.97 0.21 0.82
CA GLY A 390 -24.24 0.19 2.25
C GLY A 390 -23.06 0.54 3.17
N HIS A 391 -21.90 0.92 2.61
CA HIS A 391 -20.68 1.18 3.39
C HIS A 391 -20.45 2.66 3.71
N GLY A 392 -21.37 3.52 3.32
CA GLY A 392 -21.28 4.94 3.55
C GLY A 392 -22.64 5.62 3.66
N VAL A 393 -22.61 6.87 4.12
CA VAL A 393 -23.78 7.72 4.19
C VAL A 393 -23.40 9.17 3.87
N THR A 394 -24.21 9.79 3.02
CA THR A 394 -24.09 11.22 2.72
C THR A 394 -25.10 12.00 3.55
N LEU A 395 -24.60 12.93 4.34
CA LEU A 395 -25.40 13.82 5.19
C LEU A 395 -25.49 15.18 4.54
N LYS A 396 -26.68 15.80 4.66
CA LYS A 396 -26.87 17.23 4.43
C LYS A 396 -27.28 17.86 5.76
N LEU A 397 -26.45 18.72 6.31
CA LEU A 397 -26.70 19.38 7.59
C LEU A 397 -27.87 20.37 7.45
N THR A 398 -28.91 20.22 8.29
CA THR A 398 -30.16 20.96 8.15
C THR A 398 -30.50 21.81 9.36
N GLY A 399 -29.93 21.51 10.53
CA GLY A 399 -30.16 22.27 11.78
C GLY A 399 -28.99 22.14 12.73
N SER A 400 -28.88 23.05 13.69
CA SER A 400 -27.84 23.05 14.73
C SER A 400 -28.09 21.96 15.76
N GLY A 401 -27.01 21.35 16.25
CA GLY A 401 -27.07 20.31 17.28
C GLY A 401 -25.92 19.36 17.21
N THR A 402 -26.03 18.25 17.94
CA THR A 402 -25.05 17.17 17.91
C THR A 402 -25.72 15.86 17.49
N GLY A 403 -25.12 15.14 16.57
CA GLY A 403 -25.56 13.83 16.09
C GLY A 403 -24.54 12.74 16.35
N LEU A 404 -25.00 11.50 16.36
CA LEU A 404 -24.16 10.31 16.48
C LEU A 404 -24.56 9.30 15.40
N ILE A 405 -23.59 8.87 14.62
CA ILE A 405 -23.77 7.77 13.68
C ILE A 405 -22.76 6.69 14.01
N TYR A 406 -23.19 5.44 14.00
CA TYR A 406 -22.28 4.34 14.11
C TYR A 406 -22.46 3.37 12.94
N MET A 407 -21.36 2.71 12.56
CA MET A 407 -21.32 1.73 11.50
C MET A 407 -20.63 0.48 12.04
N GLU A 408 -21.35 -0.64 12.07
CA GLU A 408 -20.91 -1.87 12.73
C GLU A 408 -20.47 -2.92 11.72
N ALA A 409 -19.30 -3.49 11.95
CA ALA A 409 -18.80 -4.63 11.19
C ALA A 409 -18.89 -5.91 12.03
N GLY A 410 -19.47 -6.96 11.44
CA GLY A 410 -19.60 -8.27 12.07
C GLY A 410 -18.29 -9.08 12.04
N GLU A 411 -18.42 -10.41 12.25
CA GLU A 411 -17.29 -11.34 12.15
C GLU A 411 -16.61 -11.29 10.77
N PRO A 412 -15.27 -11.26 10.65
CA PRO A 412 -14.28 -11.44 11.71
C PRO A 412 -13.80 -10.12 12.35
N ILE A 413 -14.35 -8.97 12.00
CA ILE A 413 -13.93 -7.66 12.51
C ILE A 413 -14.47 -7.43 13.93
N ASN A 414 -15.79 -7.60 14.12
CA ASN A 414 -16.50 -7.37 15.40
C ASN A 414 -16.20 -6.03 16.06
N ASP A 415 -16.27 -4.95 15.28
CA ASP A 415 -15.97 -3.60 15.74
C ASP A 415 -16.89 -2.58 15.07
N ALA A 416 -16.94 -1.35 15.58
CA ALA A 416 -17.77 -0.28 15.06
C ALA A 416 -17.03 1.05 14.94
N ALA A 417 -17.30 1.76 13.85
CA ALA A 417 -16.86 3.14 13.65
C ALA A 417 -17.91 4.11 14.18
N LEU A 418 -17.49 5.11 14.96
CA LEU A 418 -18.34 6.12 15.56
C LEU A 418 -18.04 7.50 14.97
N PHE A 419 -19.09 8.22 14.57
CA PHE A 419 -19.01 9.60 14.08
C PHE A 419 -19.83 10.51 14.98
N PHE A 420 -19.16 11.48 15.59
CA PHE A 420 -19.79 12.55 16.37
C PHE A 420 -19.84 13.79 15.49
N ILE A 421 -21.05 14.29 15.24
CA ILE A 421 -21.30 15.41 14.34
C ILE A 421 -21.79 16.60 15.19
N GLU A 422 -21.09 17.71 15.09
CA GLU A 422 -21.46 18.99 15.69
C GLU A 422 -21.79 19.98 14.58
N VAL A 423 -23.04 20.42 14.54
CA VAL A 423 -23.52 21.39 13.56
C VAL A 423 -23.70 22.74 14.20
N ASN A 424 -22.97 23.73 13.72
CA ASN A 424 -23.05 25.11 14.17
C ASN A 424 -24.18 25.87 13.43
N LEU A 425 -24.65 26.92 14.08
CA LEU A 425 -25.66 27.82 13.50
C LEU A 425 -25.11 28.57 12.30
#